data_aebb04f91e9c4218a903e148e19b2f68
#
_entry.id   aebb04f91e9c4218a903e148e19b2f68
#
_cell.length_a   1.000
_cell.length_b   1.000
_cell.length_c   1.000
_cell.angle_alpha   90.00
_cell.angle_beta   90.00
_cell.angle_gamma   90.00
#
_symmetry.space_group_name_H-M   'P 1'
#
loop_
_entity.id
_entity.type
_entity.pdbx_description
1 polymer ?
#
loop_
_entity_poly.entity_id
_entity_poly.type
_entity_poly.pdbx_seq_one_letter_code
_entity_poly.pdbx_strand_id
1 'polypeptide(L)'
;MKAFSTPYTEKLKRIDPVVLICALVLSTVSCLMLFGGRHYLKNGARLFVMQVGATVIGLIAMVVISMIDYETVLKRFWIPCAIFSVGILAYTLKFGIAVGENRSWIDLKFMTIQPSEFVKTTFIVTFAKHLDLVKKDINKIWVLAGLGAHAGVILLLLLKSGDLGVTLVFCGAVAVMLFCAGLSSFYFLGVLGAAFIAIPYVWPKLHPYQQERIIYGFNPEGDPLGKGMQPLQGKKCVASGGFFGRGFSGAENYRTLYSAESDFSFSTVCEMFGLLGGAIVLITLAVLVVRIFMIAKTARKD
;
A
#
# COMPACT_ATOMS: atom_id res chain seq x y z
N MET A 1 34.21 -17.16 -5.60
CA MET A 1 33.55 -18.19 -4.78
C MET A 1 33.87 -17.97 -3.29
N LYS A 2 33.34 -16.91 -2.63
CA LYS A 2 33.46 -16.67 -1.17
C LYS A 2 32.16 -16.09 -0.57
N ALA A 3 30.99 -16.41 -1.13
CA ALA A 3 29.70 -15.81 -0.73
C ALA A 3 28.84 -16.71 0.19
N PHE A 4 29.34 -17.85 0.68
CA PHE A 4 28.50 -18.84 1.39
C PHE A 4 28.90 -19.16 2.84
N SER A 5 29.69 -18.33 3.50
CA SER A 5 30.19 -18.65 4.86
C SER A 5 29.94 -17.59 5.94
N THR A 6 28.94 -16.74 5.81
CA THR A 6 28.49 -15.98 7.00
C THR A 6 27.55 -16.86 7.83
N PRO A 7 27.86 -17.11 9.10
CA PRO A 7 27.04 -17.96 9.96
C PRO A 7 25.61 -17.40 10.04
N TYR A 8 24.59 -18.29 10.09
CA TYR A 8 23.16 -17.97 10.15
C TYR A 8 22.83 -16.89 11.19
N THR A 9 23.54 -16.88 12.30
CA THR A 9 23.41 -15.90 13.40
C THR A 9 23.77 -14.47 12.99
N GLU A 10 24.69 -14.25 12.06
CA GLU A 10 25.03 -12.91 11.56
C GLU A 10 23.99 -12.39 10.55
N LYS A 11 23.36 -13.28 9.81
CA LYS A 11 22.28 -12.91 8.88
C LYS A 11 20.99 -12.52 9.61
N LEU A 12 20.66 -13.18 10.70
CA LEU A 12 19.53 -12.82 11.55
C LEU A 12 19.70 -11.45 12.24
N LYS A 13 20.94 -11.02 12.51
CA LYS A 13 21.25 -9.68 13.02
C LYS A 13 20.92 -8.54 12.03
N ARG A 14 20.58 -8.85 10.79
CA ARG A 14 20.17 -7.86 9.78
C ARG A 14 18.70 -7.42 9.94
N ILE A 15 17.89 -8.16 10.68
CA ILE A 15 16.51 -7.75 10.96
C ILE A 15 16.52 -6.66 12.02
N ASP A 16 16.02 -5.50 11.68
CA ASP A 16 15.88 -4.40 12.63
C ASP A 16 14.80 -4.75 13.67
N PRO A 17 15.14 -4.77 14.97
CA PRO A 17 14.21 -5.18 16.02
C PRO A 17 13.00 -4.22 16.13
N VAL A 18 13.18 -2.93 15.83
CA VAL A 18 12.09 -1.95 15.91
C VAL A 18 11.07 -2.23 14.81
N VAL A 19 11.53 -2.51 13.57
CA VAL A 19 10.65 -2.88 12.46
C VAL A 19 9.88 -4.17 12.78
N LEU A 20 10.57 -5.17 13.35
CA LEU A 20 9.93 -6.43 13.78
C LEU A 20 8.85 -6.19 14.84
N ILE A 21 9.16 -5.42 15.89
CA ILE A 21 8.21 -5.10 16.95
C ILE A 21 7.00 -4.35 16.39
N CYS A 22 7.20 -3.36 15.53
CA CYS A 22 6.10 -2.63 14.87
C CYS A 22 5.21 -3.58 14.06
N ALA A 23 5.80 -4.48 13.27
CA ALA A 23 5.05 -5.47 12.50
C ALA A 23 4.22 -6.40 13.42
N LEU A 24 4.81 -6.87 14.53
CA LEU A 24 4.12 -7.72 15.51
C LEU A 24 2.97 -6.97 16.20
N VAL A 25 3.18 -5.72 16.62
CA VAL A 25 2.13 -4.92 17.26
C VAL A 25 0.95 -4.72 16.31
N LEU A 26 1.20 -4.26 15.08
CA LEU A 26 0.14 -4.04 14.09
C LEU A 26 -0.62 -5.33 13.75
N SER A 27 0.12 -6.44 13.55
CA SER A 27 -0.50 -7.74 13.29
C SER A 27 -1.34 -8.24 14.48
N THR A 28 -0.85 -8.01 15.70
CA THR A 28 -1.60 -8.39 16.92
C THR A 28 -2.89 -7.58 17.05
N VAL A 29 -2.84 -6.26 16.83
CA VAL A 29 -4.05 -5.41 16.85
C VAL A 29 -5.04 -5.86 15.79
N SER A 30 -4.59 -6.17 14.57
CA SER A 30 -5.45 -6.69 13.50
C SER A 30 -6.07 -8.04 13.87
N CYS A 31 -5.30 -8.97 14.43
CA CYS A 31 -5.81 -10.26 14.89
C CYS A 31 -6.85 -10.09 16.02
N LEU A 32 -6.60 -9.21 17.00
CA LEU A 32 -7.53 -8.94 18.09
C LEU A 32 -8.84 -8.32 17.59
N MET A 33 -8.76 -7.36 16.64
CA MET A 33 -9.92 -6.75 16.02
C MET A 33 -10.79 -7.82 15.31
N LEU A 34 -10.18 -8.68 14.48
CA LEU A 34 -10.90 -9.74 13.78
C LEU A 34 -11.42 -10.82 14.72
N PHE A 35 -10.68 -11.14 15.80
CA PHE A 35 -11.16 -12.02 16.84
C PHE A 35 -12.42 -11.47 17.52
N GLY A 36 -12.44 -10.19 17.87
CA GLY A 36 -13.62 -9.51 18.43
C GLY A 36 -14.80 -9.47 17.46
N GLY A 37 -14.50 -9.23 16.17
CA GLY A 37 -15.50 -9.19 15.10
C GLY A 37 -15.97 -10.54 14.56
N ARG A 38 -15.38 -11.67 14.98
CA ARG A 38 -15.57 -12.99 14.35
C ARG A 38 -17.01 -13.47 14.22
N HIS A 39 -17.88 -13.06 15.12
CA HIS A 39 -19.30 -13.44 15.13
C HIS A 39 -20.21 -12.45 14.40
N TYR A 40 -19.73 -11.24 14.14
CA TYR A 40 -20.52 -10.13 13.59
C TYR A 40 -20.14 -9.76 12.16
N LEU A 41 -18.86 -9.93 11.80
CA LEU A 41 -18.40 -9.69 10.43
C LEU A 41 -18.78 -10.87 9.53
N LYS A 42 -19.11 -10.55 8.28
CA LYS A 42 -19.35 -11.57 7.25
C LYS A 42 -18.09 -12.44 7.10
N ASN A 43 -18.24 -13.74 7.37
CA ASN A 43 -17.10 -14.69 7.38
C ASN A 43 -16.01 -14.35 8.42
N GLY A 44 -16.32 -13.65 9.52
CA GLY A 44 -15.34 -13.14 10.47
C GLY A 44 -14.43 -14.21 11.07
N ALA A 45 -14.94 -15.41 11.39
CA ALA A 45 -14.10 -16.52 11.86
C ALA A 45 -13.05 -16.95 10.82
N ARG A 46 -13.45 -17.01 9.53
CA ARG A 46 -12.52 -17.32 8.42
C ARG A 46 -11.48 -16.22 8.26
N LEU A 47 -11.90 -14.95 8.30
CA LEU A 47 -11.00 -13.80 8.21
C LEU A 47 -9.98 -13.79 9.33
N PHE A 48 -10.38 -14.10 10.56
CA PHE A 48 -9.45 -14.22 11.68
C PHE A 48 -8.39 -15.30 11.43
N VAL A 49 -8.80 -16.51 11.03
CA VAL A 49 -7.86 -17.62 10.72
C VAL A 49 -6.92 -17.23 9.57
N MET A 50 -7.45 -16.60 8.53
CA MET A 50 -6.63 -16.10 7.40
C MET A 50 -5.62 -15.04 7.85
N GLN A 51 -6.01 -14.12 8.74
CA GLN A 51 -5.11 -13.08 9.26
C GLN A 51 -3.99 -13.68 10.10
N VAL A 52 -4.28 -14.66 10.97
CA VAL A 52 -3.26 -15.38 11.74
C VAL A 52 -2.29 -16.09 10.80
N GLY A 53 -2.82 -16.82 9.82
CA GLY A 53 -2.00 -17.49 8.80
C GLY A 53 -1.13 -16.52 8.00
N ALA A 54 -1.71 -15.40 7.54
CA ALA A 54 -0.97 -14.35 6.83
C ALA A 54 0.13 -13.72 7.70
N THR A 55 -0.13 -13.51 8.98
CA THR A 55 0.86 -13.01 9.93
C THR A 55 2.05 -13.97 10.05
N VAL A 56 1.79 -15.27 10.22
CA VAL A 56 2.85 -16.28 10.31
C VAL A 56 3.65 -16.36 9.01
N ILE A 57 2.97 -16.41 7.86
CA ILE A 57 3.62 -16.44 6.54
C ILE A 57 4.44 -15.16 6.33
N GLY A 58 3.90 -13.99 6.70
CA GLY A 58 4.59 -12.70 6.59
C GLY A 58 5.86 -12.63 7.44
N LEU A 59 5.82 -13.14 8.67
CA LEU A 59 7.01 -13.22 9.54
C LEU A 59 8.07 -14.16 8.97
N ILE A 60 7.68 -15.33 8.45
CA ILE A 60 8.58 -16.27 7.77
C ILE A 60 9.19 -15.59 6.55
N ALA A 61 8.38 -14.95 5.71
CA ALA A 61 8.84 -14.23 4.52
C ALA A 61 9.83 -13.12 4.88
N MET A 62 9.58 -12.36 5.95
CA MET A 62 10.49 -11.32 6.43
C MET A 62 11.87 -11.89 6.79
N VAL A 63 11.90 -13.02 7.50
CA VAL A 63 13.16 -13.72 7.83
C VAL A 63 13.85 -14.22 6.56
N VAL A 64 13.14 -14.89 5.66
CA VAL A 64 13.69 -15.42 4.41
C VAL A 64 14.26 -14.29 3.55
N ILE A 65 13.51 -13.21 3.35
CA ILE A 65 13.94 -12.05 2.54
C ILE A 65 15.19 -11.39 3.15
N SER A 66 15.27 -11.28 4.48
CA SER A 66 16.43 -10.71 5.17
C SER A 66 17.73 -11.49 4.93
N MET A 67 17.60 -12.77 4.55
CA MET A 67 18.75 -13.66 4.26
C MET A 67 19.21 -13.59 2.79
N ILE A 68 18.39 -13.02 1.91
CA ILE A 68 18.69 -12.90 0.48
C ILE A 68 19.63 -11.70 0.25
N ASP A 69 20.64 -11.91 -0.57
CA ASP A 69 21.44 -10.81 -1.12
C ASP A 69 20.67 -10.15 -2.27
N TYR A 70 19.87 -9.14 -1.91
CA TYR A 70 19.02 -8.44 -2.87
C TYR A 70 19.81 -7.69 -3.95
N GLU A 71 21.04 -7.22 -3.66
CA GLU A 71 21.85 -6.50 -4.64
C GLU A 71 22.23 -7.40 -5.82
N THR A 72 22.67 -8.62 -5.54
CA THR A 72 23.01 -9.60 -6.59
C THR A 72 21.78 -9.99 -7.40
N VAL A 73 20.64 -10.19 -6.72
CA VAL A 73 19.36 -10.49 -7.39
C VAL A 73 18.94 -9.35 -8.30
N LEU A 74 18.98 -8.11 -7.81
CA LEU A 74 18.59 -6.93 -8.56
C LEU A 74 19.52 -6.67 -9.76
N LYS A 75 20.82 -6.78 -9.58
CA LYS A 75 21.77 -6.58 -10.69
C LYS A 75 21.46 -7.50 -11.88
N ARG A 76 20.94 -8.70 -11.62
CA ARG A 76 20.70 -9.71 -12.66
C ARG A 76 19.27 -9.76 -13.17
N PHE A 77 18.29 -9.52 -12.32
CA PHE A 77 16.87 -9.81 -12.60
C PHE A 77 15.96 -8.58 -12.70
N TRP A 78 16.46 -7.34 -12.60
CA TRP A 78 15.59 -6.16 -12.60
C TRP A 78 14.78 -6.01 -13.89
N ILE A 79 15.36 -6.32 -15.08
CA ILE A 79 14.64 -6.27 -16.36
C ILE A 79 13.56 -7.35 -16.43
N PRO A 80 13.87 -8.65 -16.18
CA PRO A 80 12.85 -9.69 -16.06
C PRO A 80 11.72 -9.34 -15.07
N CYS A 81 12.05 -8.78 -13.92
CA CYS A 81 11.05 -8.35 -12.93
C CYS A 81 10.17 -7.19 -13.44
N ALA A 82 10.75 -6.23 -14.16
CA ALA A 82 9.98 -5.14 -14.78
C ALA A 82 9.03 -5.69 -15.87
N ILE A 83 9.51 -6.59 -16.73
CA ILE A 83 8.68 -7.24 -17.76
C ILE A 83 7.57 -8.06 -17.12
N PHE A 84 7.88 -8.83 -16.08
CA PHE A 84 6.89 -9.61 -15.32
C PHE A 84 5.80 -8.71 -14.72
N SER A 85 6.19 -7.56 -14.14
CA SER A 85 5.24 -6.58 -13.59
C SER A 85 4.26 -6.06 -14.64
N VAL A 86 4.75 -5.73 -15.82
CA VAL A 86 3.89 -5.32 -16.95
C VAL A 86 3.01 -6.48 -17.41
N GLY A 87 3.59 -7.68 -17.54
CA GLY A 87 2.88 -8.87 -18.00
C GLY A 87 1.71 -9.28 -17.09
N ILE A 88 1.92 -9.27 -15.77
CA ILE A 88 0.89 -9.65 -14.80
C ILE A 88 -0.25 -8.62 -14.74
N LEU A 89 0.06 -7.32 -14.87
CA LEU A 89 -0.98 -6.28 -14.95
C LEU A 89 -1.78 -6.39 -16.25
N ALA A 90 -1.11 -6.62 -17.39
CA ALA A 90 -1.77 -6.82 -18.67
C ALA A 90 -2.65 -8.10 -18.66
N TYR A 91 -2.17 -9.18 -18.03
CA TYR A 91 -2.94 -10.39 -17.80
C TYR A 91 -4.19 -10.11 -16.97
N THR A 92 -4.05 -9.34 -15.87
CA THR A 92 -5.17 -8.97 -14.99
C THR A 92 -6.22 -8.15 -15.73
N LEU A 93 -5.82 -7.21 -16.60
CA LEU A 93 -6.75 -6.44 -17.42
C LEU A 93 -7.60 -7.32 -18.33
N LYS A 94 -7.02 -8.41 -18.88
CA LYS A 94 -7.70 -9.29 -19.81
C LYS A 94 -8.52 -10.38 -19.11
N PHE A 95 -7.97 -11.00 -18.06
CA PHE A 95 -8.51 -12.21 -17.43
C PHE A 95 -8.94 -12.00 -15.99
N GLY A 96 -8.70 -10.82 -15.41
CA GLY A 96 -9.07 -10.52 -14.03
C GLY A 96 -10.57 -10.41 -13.83
N ILE A 97 -11.00 -10.65 -12.60
CA ILE A 97 -12.37 -10.42 -12.15
C ILE A 97 -12.59 -8.96 -11.78
N ALA A 98 -13.78 -8.47 -12.03
CA ALA A 98 -14.20 -7.15 -11.60
C ALA A 98 -14.75 -7.24 -10.17
N VAL A 99 -14.21 -6.40 -9.27
CA VAL A 99 -14.78 -6.15 -7.94
C VAL A 99 -15.24 -4.71 -7.92
N GLY A 100 -16.55 -4.51 -7.88
CA GLY A 100 -17.15 -3.21 -8.21
C GLY A 100 -16.93 -2.87 -9.69
N GLU A 101 -16.40 -1.69 -9.97
CA GLU A 101 -16.11 -1.22 -11.34
C GLU A 101 -14.65 -1.47 -11.77
N ASN A 102 -13.80 -1.99 -10.88
CA ASN A 102 -12.38 -2.17 -11.11
C ASN A 102 -12.03 -3.62 -11.46
N ARG A 103 -11.39 -3.83 -12.61
CA ARG A 103 -10.87 -5.14 -13.02
C ARG A 103 -9.40 -5.29 -12.59
N SER A 104 -9.19 -5.54 -11.28
CA SER A 104 -7.86 -5.51 -10.66
C SER A 104 -7.51 -6.79 -9.89
N TRP A 105 -8.40 -7.79 -9.87
CA TRP A 105 -8.27 -8.97 -9.03
C TRP A 105 -8.16 -10.25 -9.85
N ILE A 106 -7.38 -11.21 -9.36
CA ILE A 106 -7.30 -12.58 -9.89
C ILE A 106 -7.92 -13.52 -8.86
N ASP A 107 -8.88 -14.33 -9.29
CA ASP A 107 -9.49 -15.37 -8.47
C ASP A 107 -8.66 -16.67 -8.54
N LEU A 108 -8.13 -17.08 -7.41
CA LEU A 108 -7.44 -18.36 -7.24
C LEU A 108 -8.37 -19.45 -6.66
N LYS A 109 -9.71 -19.28 -6.73
CA LYS A 109 -10.76 -20.16 -6.18
C LYS A 109 -10.82 -20.21 -4.65
N PHE A 110 -9.70 -20.24 -3.94
CA PHE A 110 -9.65 -20.23 -2.48
C PHE A 110 -9.40 -18.84 -1.90
N MET A 111 -8.81 -17.94 -2.68
CA MET A 111 -8.58 -16.54 -2.33
C MET A 111 -8.49 -15.67 -3.58
N THR A 112 -8.80 -14.40 -3.44
CA THR A 112 -8.57 -13.38 -4.48
C THR A 112 -7.26 -12.64 -4.18
N ILE A 113 -6.48 -12.38 -5.22
CA ILE A 113 -5.21 -11.63 -5.12
C ILE A 113 -5.30 -10.41 -6.03
N GLN A 114 -4.81 -9.27 -5.53
CA GLN A 114 -4.63 -8.07 -6.33
C GLN A 114 -3.17 -7.99 -6.79
N PRO A 115 -2.87 -8.24 -8.07
CA PRO A 115 -1.49 -8.26 -8.57
C PRO A 115 -0.73 -6.95 -8.38
N SER A 116 -1.43 -5.81 -8.41
CA SER A 116 -0.83 -4.50 -8.17
C SER A 116 -0.13 -4.36 -6.81
N GLU A 117 -0.53 -5.13 -5.78
CA GLU A 117 0.14 -5.14 -4.49
C GLU A 117 1.57 -5.70 -4.58
N PHE A 118 1.76 -6.77 -5.35
CA PHE A 118 3.09 -7.33 -5.62
C PHE A 118 3.88 -6.46 -6.59
N VAL A 119 3.21 -5.96 -7.64
CA VAL A 119 3.83 -5.07 -8.63
C VAL A 119 4.33 -3.79 -7.99
N LYS A 120 3.68 -3.27 -6.96
CA LYS A 120 4.14 -2.10 -6.20
C LYS A 120 5.57 -2.28 -5.69
N THR A 121 5.84 -3.39 -5.04
CA THR A 121 7.17 -3.70 -4.52
C THR A 121 8.19 -3.92 -5.62
N THR A 122 7.86 -4.74 -6.63
CA THR A 122 8.77 -5.02 -7.75
C THR A 122 9.04 -3.77 -8.59
N PHE A 123 8.03 -2.91 -8.78
CA PHE A 123 8.18 -1.64 -9.49
C PHE A 123 9.13 -0.68 -8.75
N ILE A 124 8.93 -0.46 -7.43
CA ILE A 124 9.81 0.42 -6.65
C ILE A 124 11.27 -0.03 -6.79
N VAL A 125 11.50 -1.32 -6.68
CA VAL A 125 12.85 -1.89 -6.76
C VAL A 125 13.46 -1.77 -8.15
N THR A 126 12.70 -2.09 -9.21
CA THR A 126 13.18 -1.99 -10.59
C THR A 126 13.35 -0.55 -11.04
N PHE A 127 12.47 0.34 -10.60
CA PHE A 127 12.56 1.77 -10.89
C PHE A 127 13.73 2.43 -10.15
N ALA A 128 13.98 2.04 -8.88
CA ALA A 128 15.18 2.46 -8.15
C ALA A 128 16.47 2.06 -8.87
N LYS A 129 16.53 0.82 -9.38
CA LYS A 129 17.69 0.35 -10.16
C LYS A 129 17.82 1.12 -11.46
N HIS A 130 16.74 1.42 -12.17
CA HIS A 130 16.78 2.24 -13.38
C HIS A 130 17.30 3.65 -13.06
N LEU A 131 16.81 4.27 -11.99
CA LEU A 131 17.28 5.59 -11.52
C LEU A 131 18.77 5.58 -11.18
N ASP A 132 19.26 4.55 -10.49
CA ASP A 132 20.66 4.41 -10.14
C ASP A 132 21.57 4.39 -11.38
N LEU A 133 21.16 3.68 -12.43
CA LEU A 133 21.89 3.58 -13.69
C LEU A 133 21.99 4.92 -14.43
N VAL A 134 20.99 5.79 -14.30
CA VAL A 134 20.89 7.05 -15.08
C VAL A 134 21.06 8.31 -14.24
N LYS A 135 21.34 8.18 -12.93
CA LYS A 135 21.32 9.32 -11.99
C LYS A 135 22.26 10.47 -12.36
N LYS A 136 23.41 10.18 -13.03
CA LYS A 136 24.34 11.21 -13.48
C LYS A 136 23.74 12.15 -14.53
N ASP A 137 22.79 11.65 -15.30
CA ASP A 137 22.18 12.31 -16.45
C ASP A 137 20.67 12.54 -16.26
N ILE A 138 20.17 12.46 -15.03
CA ILE A 138 18.74 12.44 -14.71
C ILE A 138 17.98 13.66 -15.27
N ASN A 139 18.63 14.79 -15.43
CA ASN A 139 18.02 16.01 -15.96
C ASN A 139 18.03 16.09 -17.50
N LYS A 140 18.60 15.09 -18.21
CA LYS A 140 18.53 15.03 -19.66
C LYS A 140 17.15 14.54 -20.11
N ILE A 141 16.57 15.22 -21.11
CA ILE A 141 15.20 14.92 -21.57
C ILE A 141 15.02 13.47 -22.04
N TRP A 142 16.04 12.89 -22.67
CA TRP A 142 15.99 11.49 -23.12
C TRP A 142 15.96 10.48 -21.98
N VAL A 143 16.67 10.82 -20.88
CA VAL A 143 16.64 10.00 -19.65
C VAL A 143 15.27 10.09 -19.00
N LEU A 144 14.70 11.30 -18.92
CA LEU A 144 13.36 11.51 -18.41
C LEU A 144 12.30 10.78 -19.26
N ALA A 145 12.46 10.77 -20.59
CA ALA A 145 11.57 10.01 -21.47
C ALA A 145 11.65 8.49 -21.19
N GLY A 146 12.85 7.94 -20.96
CA GLY A 146 13.04 6.53 -20.60
C GLY A 146 12.43 6.18 -19.24
N LEU A 147 12.64 7.02 -18.23
CA LEU A 147 12.02 6.87 -16.91
C LEU A 147 10.50 7.02 -16.99
N GLY A 148 10.03 8.01 -17.77
CA GLY A 148 8.62 8.22 -18.05
C GLY A 148 7.97 7.02 -18.77
N ALA A 149 8.66 6.38 -19.71
CA ALA A 149 8.18 5.17 -20.36
C ALA A 149 8.08 3.99 -19.37
N HIS A 150 9.09 3.80 -18.50
CA HIS A 150 9.07 2.73 -17.49
C HIS A 150 7.89 2.90 -16.51
N ALA A 151 7.71 4.10 -15.94
CA ALA A 151 6.60 4.38 -15.05
C ALA A 151 5.26 4.45 -15.80
N GLY A 152 5.23 5.08 -16.96
CA GLY A 152 4.04 5.33 -17.75
C GLY A 152 3.32 4.06 -18.20
N VAL A 153 4.06 3.02 -18.60
CA VAL A 153 3.45 1.72 -18.98
C VAL A 153 2.67 1.13 -17.80
N ILE A 154 3.24 1.11 -16.59
CA ILE A 154 2.57 0.62 -15.38
C ILE A 154 1.35 1.48 -15.05
N LEU A 155 1.53 2.81 -15.03
CA LEU A 155 0.45 3.75 -14.72
C LEU A 155 -0.71 3.65 -15.72
N LEU A 156 -0.43 3.50 -17.01
CA LEU A 156 -1.47 3.32 -18.05
C LEU A 156 -2.24 2.01 -17.87
N LEU A 157 -1.57 0.91 -17.47
CA LEU A 157 -2.25 -0.35 -17.20
C LEU A 157 -3.15 -0.25 -15.98
N LEU A 158 -2.71 0.42 -14.91
CA LEU A 158 -3.49 0.67 -13.70
C LEU A 158 -4.68 1.60 -13.96
N LEU A 159 -4.50 2.66 -14.73
CA LEU A 159 -5.61 3.54 -15.15
C LEU A 159 -6.67 2.78 -15.94
N LYS A 160 -6.24 1.90 -16.89
CA LYS A 160 -7.16 1.06 -17.66
C LYS A 160 -7.90 0.03 -16.82
N SER A 161 -7.34 -0.40 -15.69
CA SER A 161 -8.03 -1.29 -14.75
C SER A 161 -9.12 -0.58 -13.93
N GLY A 162 -9.20 0.75 -14.01
CA GLY A 162 -10.15 1.56 -13.24
C GLY A 162 -9.69 1.89 -11.81
N ASP A 163 -8.51 1.42 -11.39
CA ASP A 163 -8.02 1.59 -10.03
C ASP A 163 -7.24 2.90 -9.86
N LEU A 164 -7.99 4.01 -9.69
CA LEU A 164 -7.41 5.32 -9.45
C LEU A 164 -6.62 5.38 -8.13
N GLY A 165 -7.06 4.69 -7.09
CA GLY A 165 -6.41 4.72 -5.78
C GLY A 165 -4.99 4.19 -5.87
N VAL A 166 -4.83 2.99 -6.43
CA VAL A 166 -3.52 2.38 -6.64
C VAL A 166 -2.67 3.22 -7.61
N THR A 167 -3.27 3.75 -8.68
CA THR A 167 -2.55 4.61 -9.63
C THR A 167 -1.95 5.83 -8.95
N LEU A 168 -2.69 6.52 -8.08
CA LEU A 168 -2.19 7.67 -7.31
C LEU A 168 -1.05 7.30 -6.36
N VAL A 169 -1.09 6.12 -5.73
CA VAL A 169 0.01 5.62 -4.91
C VAL A 169 1.29 5.43 -5.74
N PHE A 170 1.17 4.85 -6.94
CA PHE A 170 2.32 4.71 -7.85
C PHE A 170 2.84 6.08 -8.34
N CYS A 171 1.97 7.02 -8.68
CA CYS A 171 2.38 8.40 -9.02
C CYS A 171 3.16 9.05 -7.87
N GLY A 172 2.67 8.91 -6.64
CA GLY A 172 3.35 9.41 -5.45
C GLY A 172 4.72 8.77 -5.25
N ALA A 173 4.81 7.44 -5.40
CA ALA A 173 6.08 6.71 -5.31
C ALA A 173 7.09 7.21 -6.38
N VAL A 174 6.67 7.33 -7.64
CA VAL A 174 7.51 7.85 -8.74
C VAL A 174 7.99 9.27 -8.41
N ALA A 175 7.09 10.15 -7.96
CA ALA A 175 7.42 11.53 -7.62
C ALA A 175 8.50 11.60 -6.52
N VAL A 176 8.31 10.85 -5.42
CA VAL A 176 9.28 10.80 -4.32
C VAL A 176 10.61 10.22 -4.78
N MET A 177 10.60 9.14 -5.56
CA MET A 177 11.82 8.50 -6.05
C MET A 177 12.61 9.42 -7.00
N LEU A 178 11.96 10.14 -7.90
CA LEU A 178 12.59 11.14 -8.78
C LEU A 178 13.18 12.30 -7.97
N PHE A 179 12.46 12.77 -6.95
CA PHE A 179 12.95 13.80 -6.04
C PHE A 179 14.22 13.35 -5.30
N CYS A 180 14.19 12.15 -4.72
CA CYS A 180 15.35 11.57 -4.03
C CYS A 180 16.54 11.31 -4.95
N ALA A 181 16.28 11.00 -6.23
CA ALA A 181 17.32 10.79 -7.24
C ALA A 181 17.99 12.08 -7.72
N GLY A 182 17.51 13.26 -7.30
CA GLY A 182 18.08 14.57 -7.63
C GLY A 182 17.53 15.18 -8.91
N LEU A 183 16.30 14.84 -9.30
CA LEU A 183 15.62 15.55 -10.38
C LEU A 183 15.48 17.02 -10.03
N SER A 184 15.82 17.90 -11.00
CA SER A 184 15.70 19.34 -10.82
C SER A 184 14.28 19.74 -10.41
N SER A 185 14.18 20.61 -9.40
CA SER A 185 12.92 21.17 -8.91
C SER A 185 12.09 21.85 -10.01
N PHE A 186 12.76 22.34 -11.07
CA PHE A 186 12.09 22.92 -12.24
C PHE A 186 11.16 21.91 -12.93
N TYR A 187 11.64 20.69 -13.19
CA TYR A 187 10.81 19.65 -13.80
C TYR A 187 9.69 19.22 -12.86
N PHE A 188 9.98 19.15 -11.56
CA PHE A 188 9.00 18.78 -10.55
C PHE A 188 7.85 19.79 -10.46
N LEU A 189 8.19 21.08 -10.39
CA LEU A 189 7.23 22.17 -10.40
C LEU A 189 6.47 22.24 -11.74
N GLY A 190 7.15 21.98 -12.86
CA GLY A 190 6.52 21.90 -14.17
C GLY A 190 5.47 20.80 -14.26
N VAL A 191 5.76 19.58 -13.75
CA VAL A 191 4.80 18.48 -13.71
C VAL A 191 3.63 18.80 -12.77
N LEU A 192 3.88 19.37 -11.59
CA LEU A 192 2.82 19.78 -10.66
C LEU A 192 1.94 20.88 -11.28
N GLY A 193 2.55 21.87 -11.91
CA GLY A 193 1.81 22.93 -12.61
C GLY A 193 0.96 22.39 -13.75
N ALA A 194 1.52 21.50 -14.57
CA ALA A 194 0.79 20.83 -15.65
C ALA A 194 -0.36 19.96 -15.09
N ALA A 195 -0.14 19.23 -14.01
CA ALA A 195 -1.18 18.45 -13.35
C ALA A 195 -2.32 19.34 -12.85
N PHE A 196 -1.97 20.47 -12.21
CA PHE A 196 -2.98 21.44 -11.72
C PHE A 196 -3.81 22.02 -12.87
N ILE A 197 -3.16 22.41 -13.97
CA ILE A 197 -3.84 22.91 -15.18
C ILE A 197 -4.71 21.83 -15.83
N ALA A 198 -4.29 20.55 -15.74
CA ALA A 198 -5.03 19.43 -16.31
C ALA A 198 -6.31 19.06 -15.53
N ILE A 199 -6.42 19.40 -14.22
CA ILE A 199 -7.57 19.07 -13.39
C ILE A 199 -8.92 19.41 -14.04
N PRO A 200 -9.18 20.65 -14.50
CA PRO A 200 -10.48 21.00 -15.08
C PRO A 200 -10.78 20.24 -16.39
N TYR A 201 -9.77 19.76 -17.10
CA TYR A 201 -9.94 18.98 -18.33
C TYR A 201 -10.10 17.48 -18.07
N VAL A 202 -9.52 16.98 -16.99
CA VAL A 202 -9.58 15.57 -16.61
C VAL A 202 -10.83 15.29 -15.80
N TRP A 203 -11.25 16.22 -14.94
CA TRP A 203 -12.42 16.06 -14.07
C TRP A 203 -13.67 15.60 -14.80
N PRO A 204 -14.11 16.22 -15.91
CA PRO A 204 -15.31 15.79 -16.63
C PRO A 204 -15.18 14.41 -17.31
N LYS A 205 -13.94 13.90 -17.46
CA LYS A 205 -13.67 12.59 -18.08
C LYS A 205 -13.60 11.46 -17.07
N LEU A 206 -13.60 11.78 -15.77
CA LEU A 206 -13.68 10.78 -14.72
C LEU A 206 -15.07 10.14 -14.72
N HIS A 207 -15.15 8.84 -14.45
CA HIS A 207 -16.43 8.18 -14.25
C HIS A 207 -17.19 8.80 -13.05
N PRO A 208 -18.53 8.87 -13.08
CA PRO A 208 -19.31 9.48 -12.01
C PRO A 208 -18.95 8.96 -10.62
N TYR A 209 -18.76 7.65 -10.46
CA TYR A 209 -18.36 7.05 -9.18
C TYR A 209 -17.00 7.54 -8.66
N GLN A 210 -16.06 7.89 -9.54
CA GLN A 210 -14.76 8.42 -9.16
C GLN A 210 -14.87 9.86 -8.66
N GLN A 211 -15.68 10.66 -9.33
CA GLN A 211 -16.01 12.03 -8.89
C GLN A 211 -16.71 12.01 -7.53
N GLU A 212 -17.71 11.13 -7.36
CA GLU A 212 -18.44 10.96 -6.10
C GLU A 212 -17.53 10.54 -4.95
N ARG A 213 -16.59 9.60 -5.17
CA ARG A 213 -15.61 9.19 -4.15
C ARG A 213 -14.74 10.35 -3.69
N ILE A 214 -14.36 11.25 -4.59
CA ILE A 214 -13.58 12.44 -4.24
C ILE A 214 -14.46 13.43 -3.48
N ILE A 215 -15.63 13.79 -4.01
CA ILE A 215 -16.53 14.78 -3.41
C ILE A 215 -16.96 14.34 -2.01
N TYR A 216 -17.52 13.14 -1.90
CA TYR A 216 -18.08 12.65 -0.63
C TYR A 216 -17.01 12.08 0.32
N GLY A 217 -15.79 11.86 -0.16
CA GLY A 217 -14.62 11.61 0.70
C GLY A 217 -14.25 12.84 1.52
N PHE A 218 -14.36 14.05 0.93
CA PHE A 218 -14.09 15.32 1.63
C PHE A 218 -15.33 15.91 2.32
N ASN A 219 -16.50 15.77 1.71
CA ASN A 219 -17.77 16.28 2.26
C ASN A 219 -18.84 15.17 2.32
N PRO A 220 -18.71 14.22 3.26
CA PRO A 220 -19.64 13.11 3.35
C PRO A 220 -21.06 13.52 3.77
N GLU A 221 -21.21 14.70 4.38
CA GLU A 221 -22.50 15.24 4.81
C GLU A 221 -23.38 15.67 3.62
N GLY A 222 -22.79 15.83 2.42
CA GLY A 222 -23.52 16.17 1.20
C GLY A 222 -24.39 15.03 0.67
N ASP A 223 -24.14 13.76 1.07
CA ASP A 223 -24.96 12.59 0.73
C ASP A 223 -24.93 11.56 1.87
N PRO A 224 -25.58 11.85 3.00
CA PRO A 224 -25.45 11.02 4.22
C PRO A 224 -26.10 9.63 4.11
N LEU A 225 -27.02 9.44 3.17
CA LEU A 225 -27.71 8.15 2.95
C LEU A 225 -27.13 7.34 1.76
N GLY A 226 -26.28 7.98 0.94
CA GLY A 226 -25.63 7.35 -0.20
C GLY A 226 -24.13 7.19 0.00
N LYS A 227 -23.33 7.85 -0.86
CA LYS A 227 -21.86 7.68 -0.89
C LYS A 227 -21.14 8.21 0.36
N GLY A 228 -21.71 9.21 1.05
CA GLY A 228 -21.20 9.75 2.32
C GLY A 228 -21.49 8.87 3.54
N MET A 229 -22.39 7.89 3.43
CA MET A 229 -22.82 7.05 4.56
C MET A 229 -21.64 6.32 5.23
N GLN A 230 -20.80 5.66 4.44
CA GLN A 230 -19.68 4.87 4.98
C GLN A 230 -18.62 5.73 5.71
N PRO A 231 -18.13 6.86 5.15
CA PRO A 231 -17.26 7.77 5.89
C PRO A 231 -17.89 8.33 7.17
N LEU A 232 -19.18 8.69 7.16
CA LEU A 232 -19.88 9.15 8.35
C LEU A 232 -20.00 8.05 9.41
N GLN A 233 -20.32 6.83 9.00
CA GLN A 233 -20.38 5.69 9.91
C GLN A 233 -18.98 5.38 10.49
N GLY A 234 -17.91 5.49 9.68
CA GLY A 234 -16.54 5.36 10.16
C GLY A 234 -16.18 6.41 11.21
N LYS A 235 -16.55 7.70 11.00
CA LYS A 235 -16.39 8.75 11.98
C LYS A 235 -17.18 8.45 13.28
N LYS A 236 -18.40 7.92 13.15
CA LYS A 236 -19.22 7.51 14.30
C LYS A 236 -18.58 6.39 15.11
N CYS A 237 -17.98 5.39 14.46
CA CYS A 237 -17.22 4.34 15.13
C CYS A 237 -16.09 4.92 15.98
N VAL A 238 -15.26 5.80 15.38
CA VAL A 238 -14.15 6.45 16.10
C VAL A 238 -14.68 7.26 17.29
N ALA A 239 -15.72 8.08 17.10
CA ALA A 239 -16.27 8.92 18.16
C ALA A 239 -16.91 8.10 19.29
N SER A 240 -17.54 6.97 18.97
CA SER A 240 -18.23 6.13 19.94
C SER A 240 -17.31 5.30 20.82
N GLY A 241 -16.04 5.08 20.40
CA GLY A 241 -15.07 4.29 21.16
C GLY A 241 -14.63 4.91 22.47
N GLY A 242 -14.70 6.26 22.61
CA GLY A 242 -14.21 6.93 23.81
C GLY A 242 -12.71 6.69 24.04
N PHE A 243 -12.28 6.70 25.30
CA PHE A 243 -10.86 6.56 25.64
C PHE A 243 -10.38 5.09 25.64
N PHE A 244 -11.14 4.18 26.24
CA PHE A 244 -10.76 2.77 26.40
C PHE A 244 -11.44 1.82 25.42
N GLY A 245 -12.38 2.29 24.60
CA GLY A 245 -13.16 1.48 23.69
C GLY A 245 -14.42 0.90 24.34
N ARG A 246 -15.29 0.36 23.49
CA ARG A 246 -16.51 -0.33 23.90
C ARG A 246 -16.29 -1.83 24.13
N GLY A 247 -15.08 -2.32 23.88
CA GLY A 247 -14.77 -3.75 23.93
C GLY A 247 -15.43 -4.54 22.79
N PHE A 248 -15.26 -5.84 22.79
CA PHE A 248 -15.72 -6.72 21.71
C PHE A 248 -17.24 -6.87 21.64
N SER A 249 -17.93 -6.87 22.79
CA SER A 249 -19.37 -7.03 22.85
C SER A 249 -20.14 -5.72 22.77
N GLY A 250 -19.57 -4.61 23.26
CA GLY A 250 -20.22 -3.30 23.28
C GLY A 250 -20.03 -2.47 22.01
N ALA A 251 -19.08 -2.83 21.17
CA ALA A 251 -18.89 -2.18 19.87
C ALA A 251 -19.93 -2.71 18.86
N GLU A 252 -20.74 -1.81 18.31
CA GLU A 252 -21.89 -2.18 17.45
C GLU A 252 -21.90 -1.41 16.13
N ASN A 253 -21.36 -0.18 16.10
CA ASN A 253 -21.43 0.66 14.91
C ASN A 253 -20.64 0.06 13.73
N TYR A 254 -19.49 -0.60 13.99
CA TYR A 254 -18.68 -1.23 12.94
C TYR A 254 -19.43 -2.34 12.19
N ARG A 255 -20.45 -2.95 12.81
CA ARG A 255 -21.24 -4.03 12.19
C ARG A 255 -22.04 -3.56 10.97
N THR A 256 -22.31 -2.27 10.88
CA THR A 256 -23.02 -1.64 9.76
C THR A 256 -22.07 -1.08 8.69
N LEU A 257 -20.75 -1.07 8.96
CA LEU A 257 -19.74 -0.67 7.99
C LEU A 257 -19.52 -1.75 6.94
N TYR A 258 -19.62 -1.37 5.68
CA TYR A 258 -19.12 -2.22 4.60
C TYR A 258 -17.59 -2.23 4.64
N SER A 259 -16.98 -3.41 4.54
CA SER A 259 -15.52 -3.56 4.64
C SER A 259 -14.92 -3.05 5.97
N ALA A 260 -15.62 -3.28 7.09
CA ALA A 260 -15.14 -2.94 8.43
C ALA A 260 -13.80 -3.61 8.78
N GLU A 261 -13.53 -4.76 8.15
CA GLU A 261 -12.33 -5.58 8.31
C GLU A 261 -11.12 -5.07 7.49
N SER A 262 -11.34 -4.22 6.48
CA SER A 262 -10.29 -3.75 5.57
C SER A 262 -10.23 -2.22 5.51
N ASP A 263 -11.12 -1.58 4.74
CA ASP A 263 -11.07 -0.14 4.47
C ASP A 263 -11.35 0.71 5.71
N PHE A 264 -12.16 0.20 6.63
CA PHE A 264 -12.53 0.87 7.89
C PHE A 264 -11.96 0.16 9.12
N SER A 265 -10.91 -0.64 8.97
CA SER A 265 -10.28 -1.36 10.07
C SER A 265 -9.81 -0.45 11.21
N PHE A 266 -9.26 0.73 10.89
CA PHE A 266 -8.87 1.73 11.88
C PHE A 266 -10.08 2.23 12.69
N SER A 267 -11.21 2.52 12.04
CA SER A 267 -12.45 2.94 12.71
C SER A 267 -12.98 1.83 13.64
N THR A 268 -12.90 0.57 13.18
CA THR A 268 -13.28 -0.60 13.96
C THR A 268 -12.38 -0.78 15.20
N VAL A 269 -11.07 -0.60 15.03
CA VAL A 269 -10.09 -0.60 16.15
C VAL A 269 -10.42 0.50 17.15
N CYS A 270 -10.70 1.71 16.68
CA CYS A 270 -11.05 2.83 17.56
C CYS A 270 -12.36 2.58 18.33
N GLU A 271 -13.36 1.95 17.73
CA GLU A 271 -14.59 1.61 18.45
C GLU A 271 -14.37 0.52 19.50
N MET A 272 -13.59 -0.53 19.17
CA MET A 272 -13.33 -1.65 20.09
C MET A 272 -12.37 -1.30 21.22
N PHE A 273 -11.28 -0.57 20.92
CA PHE A 273 -10.17 -0.31 21.85
C PHE A 273 -10.01 1.17 22.20
N GLY A 274 -10.89 2.05 21.73
CA GLY A 274 -10.90 3.47 22.01
C GLY A 274 -9.75 4.26 21.40
N LEU A 275 -9.56 5.47 21.96
CA LEU A 275 -8.45 6.34 21.61
C LEU A 275 -7.09 5.65 21.84
N LEU A 276 -6.97 4.83 22.89
CA LEU A 276 -5.74 4.09 23.15
C LEU A 276 -5.39 3.12 22.02
N GLY A 277 -6.36 2.33 21.53
CA GLY A 277 -6.14 1.42 20.41
C GLY A 277 -5.76 2.16 19.15
N GLY A 278 -6.48 3.24 18.80
CA GLY A 278 -6.15 4.10 17.70
C GLY A 278 -4.76 4.75 17.81
N ALA A 279 -4.41 5.25 19.00
CA ALA A 279 -3.09 5.84 19.26
C ALA A 279 -1.96 4.81 19.10
N ILE A 280 -2.13 3.59 19.61
CA ILE A 280 -1.14 2.50 19.43
C ILE A 280 -0.89 2.26 17.95
N VAL A 281 -1.94 2.17 17.11
CA VAL A 281 -1.79 1.97 15.67
C VAL A 281 -1.04 3.14 15.03
N LEU A 282 -1.47 4.38 15.28
CA LEU A 282 -0.87 5.57 14.66
C LEU A 282 0.58 5.78 15.10
N ILE A 283 0.88 5.63 16.40
CA ILE A 283 2.24 5.76 16.92
C ILE A 283 3.14 4.66 16.35
N THR A 284 2.65 3.42 16.29
CA THR A 284 3.42 2.30 15.73
C THR A 284 3.73 2.52 14.26
N LEU A 285 2.77 3.01 13.47
CA LEU A 285 2.99 3.38 12.07
C LEU A 285 3.99 4.53 11.94
N ALA A 286 3.88 5.56 12.77
CA ALA A 286 4.83 6.68 12.76
C ALA A 286 6.25 6.21 13.10
N VAL A 287 6.41 5.39 14.14
CA VAL A 287 7.71 4.81 14.53
C VAL A 287 8.27 3.95 13.40
N LEU A 288 7.44 3.11 12.76
CA LEU A 288 7.84 2.28 11.64
C LEU A 288 8.38 3.12 10.48
N VAL A 289 7.64 4.16 10.06
CA VAL A 289 8.04 5.06 8.98
C VAL A 289 9.35 5.78 9.32
N VAL A 290 9.46 6.37 10.52
CA VAL A 290 10.68 7.05 10.95
C VAL A 290 11.87 6.07 10.98
N ARG A 291 11.66 4.84 11.48
CA ARG A 291 12.74 3.83 11.54
C ARG A 291 13.21 3.42 10.15
N ILE A 292 12.30 3.22 9.21
CA ILE A 292 12.65 2.92 7.80
C ILE A 292 13.47 4.06 7.20
N PHE A 293 13.11 5.32 7.43
CA PHE A 293 13.89 6.48 6.98
C PHE A 293 15.29 6.54 7.63
N MET A 294 15.40 6.19 8.92
CA MET A 294 16.70 6.12 9.59
C MET A 294 17.59 5.03 8.99
N ILE A 295 17.03 3.85 8.73
CA ILE A 295 17.73 2.75 8.06
C ILE A 295 18.18 3.17 6.65
N ALA A 296 17.28 3.80 5.88
CA ALA A 296 17.61 4.28 4.54
C ALA A 296 18.75 5.31 4.53
N LYS A 297 18.84 6.19 5.54
CA LYS A 297 19.95 7.16 5.66
C LYS A 297 21.29 6.51 5.97
N THR A 298 21.28 5.38 6.68
CA THR A 298 22.50 4.63 7.05
C THR A 298 22.87 3.57 6.03
N ALA A 299 21.98 3.24 5.10
CA ALA A 299 22.28 2.37 3.99
C ALA A 299 23.41 2.97 3.13
N ARG A 300 24.38 2.13 2.75
CA ARG A 300 25.49 2.57 1.90
C ARG A 300 24.97 3.15 0.60
N LYS A 301 25.57 4.27 0.23
CA LYS A 301 25.38 4.91 -1.09
C LYS A 301 26.25 4.16 -2.11
N ASP A 302 25.96 2.91 -2.38
CA ASP A 302 26.63 2.15 -3.44
C ASP A 302 25.64 1.88 -4.56
#